data_84d9f9a6d86ea9f6127d3376a69bb0c2
#
_entry.id   84d9f9a6d86ea9f6127d3376a69bb0c2
#
_cell.length_a   1.000
_cell.length_b   1.000
_cell.length_c   1.000
_cell.angle_alpha   90.00
_cell.angle_beta   90.00
_cell.angle_gamma   90.00
#
_symmetry.space_group_name_H-M   'P 1'
#
loop_
_entity.id
_entity.type
_entity.pdbx_description
1 polymer ?
#
loop_
_entity_poly.entity_id
_entity_poly.type
_entity_poly.pdbx_seq_one_letter_code
_entity_poly.pdbx_strand_id
1 'polypeptide(L)'
;MKYNKLVTYALTALDWSKRSTCVRKQVGAVIFDLDSDRLLAIGYNGTASGLVHCNELFNTDLTPKCSLLNYLRAVDTKNNIHHMFNIHHTFSELYEVHAEQNALLNMIHTGTKKASNMGIICTLEPCLNCAKLIIGAGIKHVWYMEKYDRATYDIKQYFKRADVICEEFVWQ
;
A
#
# COMPACT_ATOMS: atom_id res chain seq x y z
N MET A 1 -2.07 8.45 -20.92
CA MET A 1 -0.98 7.47 -21.10
C MET A 1 -1.43 6.36 -22.03
N LYS A 2 -0.54 5.77 -22.86
CA LYS A 2 -0.92 4.63 -23.70
C LYS A 2 -1.13 3.39 -22.83
N TYR A 3 -2.19 2.60 -23.09
CA TYR A 3 -2.54 1.40 -22.33
C TYR A 3 -1.37 0.44 -22.13
N ASN A 4 -0.63 0.09 -23.17
CA ASN A 4 0.51 -0.85 -23.08
C ASN A 4 1.60 -0.44 -22.09
N LYS A 5 1.81 0.88 -21.90
CA LYS A 5 2.77 1.38 -20.93
C LYS A 5 2.25 1.21 -19.49
N LEU A 6 0.97 1.50 -19.27
CA LEU A 6 0.35 1.31 -17.97
C LEU A 6 0.32 -0.18 -17.57
N VAL A 7 0.11 -1.09 -18.54
CA VAL A 7 0.22 -2.55 -18.35
C VAL A 7 1.59 -2.95 -17.79
N THR A 8 2.69 -2.38 -18.30
CA THR A 8 4.04 -2.68 -17.80
C THR A 8 4.18 -2.31 -16.33
N TYR A 9 3.70 -1.12 -15.93
CA TYR A 9 3.74 -0.72 -14.53
C TYR A 9 2.80 -1.55 -13.64
N ALA A 10 1.65 -1.94 -14.19
CA ALA A 10 0.71 -2.84 -13.52
C ALA A 10 1.35 -4.22 -13.22
N LEU A 11 1.97 -4.83 -14.22
CA LEU A 11 2.72 -6.09 -14.05
C LEU A 11 3.87 -5.93 -13.05
N THR A 12 4.60 -4.82 -13.11
CA THR A 12 5.66 -4.51 -12.15
C THR A 12 5.11 -4.43 -10.73
N ALA A 13 3.98 -3.74 -10.51
CA ALA A 13 3.34 -3.66 -9.20
C ALA A 13 2.92 -5.05 -8.68
N LEU A 14 2.34 -5.90 -9.55
CA LEU A 14 1.98 -7.27 -9.22
C LEU A 14 3.20 -8.14 -8.85
N ASP A 15 4.30 -8.03 -9.59
CA ASP A 15 5.50 -8.80 -9.28
C ASP A 15 6.13 -8.35 -7.96
N TRP A 16 6.16 -7.06 -7.70
CA TRP A 16 6.69 -6.55 -6.44
C TRP A 16 5.78 -6.83 -5.24
N SER A 17 4.48 -6.93 -5.43
CA SER A 17 3.55 -7.31 -4.36
C SER A 17 3.90 -8.67 -3.74
N LYS A 18 4.43 -9.61 -4.53
CA LYS A 18 4.86 -10.95 -4.08
C LYS A 18 6.00 -10.91 -3.04
N ARG A 19 6.70 -9.78 -2.91
CA ARG A 19 7.73 -9.57 -1.88
C ARG A 19 7.13 -9.22 -0.51
N SER A 20 5.84 -8.90 -0.47
CA SER A 20 5.15 -8.58 0.78
C SER A 20 5.19 -9.77 1.74
N THR A 21 5.47 -9.48 2.99
CA THR A 21 5.44 -10.45 4.09
C THR A 21 4.06 -10.56 4.74
N CYS A 22 3.07 -9.78 4.28
CA CYS A 22 1.72 -9.83 4.82
C CYS A 22 1.02 -11.12 4.37
N VAL A 23 0.49 -11.87 5.34
CA VAL A 23 -0.19 -13.16 5.09
C VAL A 23 -1.62 -12.99 4.54
N ARG A 24 -2.16 -11.78 4.52
CA ARG A 24 -3.56 -11.52 4.10
C ARG A 24 -3.67 -10.79 2.77
N LYS A 25 -2.94 -9.71 2.59
CA LYS A 25 -2.98 -8.89 1.39
C LYS A 25 -1.56 -8.48 1.00
N GLN A 26 -1.12 -8.98 -0.14
CA GLN A 26 0.15 -8.60 -0.74
C GLN A 26 -0.12 -7.46 -1.73
N VAL A 27 0.37 -6.27 -1.40
CA VAL A 27 0.14 -5.07 -2.17
C VAL A 27 1.45 -4.54 -2.74
N GLY A 28 1.42 -4.12 -3.99
CA GLY A 28 2.54 -3.45 -4.68
C GLY A 28 2.10 -2.10 -5.23
N ALA A 29 3.02 -1.15 -5.28
CA ALA A 29 2.82 0.17 -5.84
C ALA A 29 4.02 0.61 -6.68
N VAL A 30 3.75 1.26 -7.80
CA VAL A 30 4.77 1.79 -8.72
C VAL A 30 4.49 3.25 -9.01
N ILE A 31 5.49 4.11 -8.79
CA ILE A 31 5.46 5.53 -9.13
C ILE A 31 6.27 5.74 -10.40
N PHE A 32 5.75 6.49 -11.33
CA PHE A 32 6.37 6.76 -12.64
C PHE A 32 6.08 8.18 -13.11
N ASP A 33 6.94 8.66 -14.01
CA ASP A 33 6.81 9.94 -14.69
C ASP A 33 5.96 9.76 -15.95
N LEU A 34 4.87 10.49 -16.02
CA LEU A 34 3.91 10.43 -17.14
C LEU A 34 4.45 11.07 -18.43
N ASP A 35 5.38 12.01 -18.31
CA ASP A 35 5.93 12.73 -19.44
C ASP A 35 7.12 11.98 -20.07
N SER A 36 8.07 11.54 -19.24
CA SER A 36 9.27 10.83 -19.71
C SER A 36 9.15 9.31 -19.71
N ASP A 37 8.05 8.76 -19.16
CA ASP A 37 7.80 7.33 -19.10
C ASP A 37 8.84 6.54 -18.29
N ARG A 38 9.46 7.20 -17.31
CA ARG A 38 10.45 6.60 -16.42
C ARG A 38 9.79 6.07 -15.14
N LEU A 39 10.18 4.88 -14.75
CA LEU A 39 9.93 4.38 -13.42
C LEU A 39 10.71 5.22 -12.40
N LEU A 40 10.03 5.72 -11.36
CA LEU A 40 10.62 6.55 -10.33
C LEU A 40 10.85 5.79 -9.04
N ALA A 41 9.88 5.00 -8.59
CA ALA A 41 10.00 4.20 -7.38
C ALA A 41 9.01 3.03 -7.38
N ILE A 42 9.31 2.04 -6.55
CA ILE A 42 8.48 0.86 -6.33
C ILE A 42 8.37 0.64 -4.81
N GLY A 43 7.22 0.17 -4.36
CA GLY A 43 6.99 -0.25 -2.99
C GLY A 43 6.11 -1.48 -2.90
N TYR A 44 6.21 -2.19 -1.80
CA TYR A 44 5.29 -3.26 -1.38
C TYR A 44 5.02 -3.14 0.11
N ASN A 45 3.89 -3.66 0.57
CA ASN A 45 3.55 -3.55 1.99
C ASN A 45 4.34 -4.55 2.84
N GLY A 46 4.66 -4.14 4.06
CA GLY A 46 5.38 -4.96 5.02
C GLY A 46 5.82 -4.13 6.23
N THR A 47 6.35 -4.78 7.24
CA THR A 47 6.86 -4.12 8.44
C THR A 47 8.13 -3.34 8.15
N ALA A 48 8.35 -2.28 8.91
CA ALA A 48 9.59 -1.51 8.85
C ALA A 48 10.81 -2.40 9.19
N SER A 49 11.96 -2.06 8.60
CA SER A 49 13.20 -2.82 8.80
C SER A 49 13.54 -2.97 10.29
N GLY A 50 13.90 -4.17 10.69
CA GLY A 50 14.25 -4.52 12.08
C GLY A 50 13.07 -4.91 12.97
N LEU A 51 11.83 -4.84 12.44
CA LEU A 51 10.65 -5.33 13.15
C LEU A 51 10.26 -6.74 12.67
N VAL A 52 9.53 -7.49 13.53
CA VAL A 52 9.03 -8.81 13.20
C VAL A 52 8.09 -8.75 11.99
N HIS A 53 8.26 -9.65 11.03
CA HIS A 53 7.42 -9.72 9.85
C HIS A 53 6.06 -10.39 10.13
N CYS A 54 5.07 -10.00 9.36
CA CYS A 54 3.70 -10.52 9.47
C CYS A 54 3.66 -12.05 9.34
N ASN A 55 4.35 -12.62 8.34
CA ASN A 55 4.43 -14.06 8.14
C ASN A 55 5.18 -14.81 9.24
N GLU A 56 6.13 -14.17 9.91
CA GLU A 56 6.81 -14.75 11.09
C GLU A 56 5.86 -14.82 12.28
N LEU A 57 5.00 -13.83 12.43
CA LEU A 57 4.08 -13.75 13.56
C LEU A 57 2.82 -14.62 13.38
N PHE A 58 2.29 -14.74 12.16
CA PHE A 58 0.98 -15.34 11.90
C PHE A 58 1.00 -16.69 11.16
N ASN A 59 2.11 -17.07 10.49
CA ASN A 59 2.24 -18.36 9.79
C ASN A 59 2.99 -19.44 10.58
N THR A 60 3.57 -19.11 11.72
CA THR A 60 4.30 -20.10 12.51
C THR A 60 3.38 -20.66 13.59
N ASP A 61 3.58 -21.94 13.94
CA ASP A 61 3.08 -22.56 15.16
C ASP A 61 3.64 -21.90 16.44
N LEU A 62 4.14 -20.67 16.31
CA LEU A 62 4.52 -19.78 17.40
C LEU A 62 3.29 -19.50 18.24
N THR A 63 3.01 -20.50 19.04
CA THR A 63 2.01 -20.55 20.07
C THR A 63 2.06 -19.35 21.04
N PRO A 64 1.07 -19.20 21.88
CA PRO A 64 0.63 -17.98 22.58
C PRO A 64 1.61 -17.30 23.53
N LYS A 65 2.91 -17.59 23.46
CA LYS A 65 3.94 -17.02 24.33
C LYS A 65 4.68 -15.78 23.76
N CYS A 66 4.32 -15.35 22.55
CA CYS A 66 4.93 -14.13 22.00
C CYS A 66 4.37 -12.90 22.74
N SER A 67 5.22 -12.15 23.40
CA SER A 67 4.86 -10.92 24.13
C SER A 67 4.13 -9.90 23.23
N LEU A 68 4.49 -9.85 21.95
CA LEU A 68 3.84 -8.99 20.96
C LEU A 68 2.40 -9.42 20.70
N LEU A 69 2.10 -10.71 20.54
CA LEU A 69 0.71 -11.19 20.39
C LEU A 69 -0.14 -10.89 21.62
N ASN A 70 0.42 -10.99 22.82
CA ASN A 70 -0.28 -10.63 24.05
C ASN A 70 -0.55 -9.11 24.11
N TYR A 71 0.41 -8.29 23.68
CA TYR A 71 0.22 -6.84 23.57
C TYR A 71 -0.88 -6.50 22.56
N LEU A 72 -0.84 -7.09 21.36
CA LEU A 72 -1.85 -6.86 20.33
C LEU A 72 -3.25 -7.27 20.79
N ARG A 73 -3.38 -8.39 21.49
CA ARG A 73 -4.66 -8.82 22.10
C ARG A 73 -5.15 -7.82 23.15
N ALA A 74 -4.25 -7.28 23.98
CA ALA A 74 -4.60 -6.29 24.99
C ALA A 74 -5.06 -4.96 24.36
N VAL A 75 -4.46 -4.54 23.25
CA VAL A 75 -4.88 -3.36 22.48
C VAL A 75 -6.24 -3.60 21.84
N ASP A 76 -6.44 -4.77 21.26
CA ASP A 76 -7.68 -5.18 20.61
C ASP A 76 -8.86 -5.22 21.56
N THR A 77 -8.68 -5.80 22.78
CA THR A 77 -9.72 -5.85 23.80
C THR A 77 -10.14 -4.47 24.31
N LYS A 78 -9.24 -3.50 24.38
CA LYS A 78 -9.57 -2.11 24.73
C LYS A 78 -10.46 -1.43 23.69
N ASN A 79 -10.39 -1.86 22.45
CA ASN A 79 -11.14 -1.30 21.33
C ASN A 79 -12.45 -2.06 21.03
N ASN A 80 -12.90 -2.97 21.92
CA ASN A 80 -14.13 -3.77 21.78
C ASN A 80 -14.23 -4.64 20.51
N ILE A 81 -13.12 -5.13 20.00
CA ILE A 81 -13.05 -5.87 18.76
C ILE A 81 -12.73 -7.34 19.02
N HIS A 82 -13.74 -8.20 19.03
CA HIS A 82 -13.70 -9.58 19.55
C HIS A 82 -13.34 -10.69 18.53
N HIS A 83 -12.35 -10.54 17.62
CA HIS A 83 -12.00 -11.65 16.73
C HIS A 83 -10.51 -11.71 16.36
N MET A 84 -9.95 -12.92 16.19
CA MET A 84 -8.58 -13.15 15.66
C MET A 84 -8.31 -12.42 14.35
N PHE A 85 -9.35 -12.12 13.56
CA PHE A 85 -9.29 -11.24 12.39
C PHE A 85 -8.79 -9.83 12.73
N ASN A 86 -9.00 -9.37 13.94
CA ASN A 86 -8.71 -8.02 14.39
C ASN A 86 -7.27 -7.89 14.87
N ILE A 87 -6.68 -8.94 15.44
CA ILE A 87 -5.27 -8.92 15.87
C ILE A 87 -4.35 -8.66 14.68
N HIS A 88 -4.60 -9.31 13.54
CA HIS A 88 -3.85 -9.03 12.32
C HIS A 88 -4.09 -7.60 11.82
N HIS A 89 -5.32 -7.11 11.88
CA HIS A 89 -5.64 -5.73 11.49
C HIS A 89 -4.91 -4.73 12.39
N THR A 90 -4.97 -4.92 13.70
CA THR A 90 -4.23 -4.10 14.68
C THR A 90 -2.72 -4.15 14.42
N PHE A 91 -2.18 -5.34 14.12
CA PHE A 91 -0.78 -5.47 13.75
C PHE A 91 -0.46 -4.68 12.49
N SER A 92 -1.27 -4.83 11.45
CA SER A 92 -1.06 -4.14 10.17
C SER A 92 -1.10 -2.62 10.36
N GLU A 93 -2.05 -2.10 11.12
CA GLU A 93 -2.15 -0.65 11.37
C GLU A 93 -0.97 -0.09 12.19
N LEU A 94 -0.43 -0.87 13.12
CA LEU A 94 0.64 -0.41 14.02
C LEU A 94 2.05 -0.64 13.47
N TYR A 95 2.24 -1.67 12.64
CA TYR A 95 3.58 -2.15 12.26
C TYR A 95 3.83 -2.21 10.77
N GLU A 96 2.79 -2.35 9.92
CA GLU A 96 2.98 -2.42 8.48
C GLU A 96 2.98 -1.03 7.83
N VAL A 97 3.93 -0.82 6.96
CA VAL A 97 3.99 0.32 6.03
C VAL A 97 3.32 -0.13 4.75
N HIS A 98 2.38 0.65 4.24
CA HIS A 98 1.66 0.33 3.01
C HIS A 98 2.57 0.44 1.77
N ALA A 99 2.20 -0.23 0.69
CA ALA A 99 2.98 -0.25 -0.55
C ALA A 99 3.22 1.16 -1.12
N GLU A 100 2.20 2.00 -1.09
CA GLU A 100 2.24 3.39 -1.55
C GLU A 100 3.20 4.23 -0.68
N GLN A 101 3.17 4.04 0.63
CA GLN A 101 4.07 4.69 1.57
C GLN A 101 5.52 4.27 1.29
N ASN A 102 5.77 2.97 1.14
CA ASN A 102 7.09 2.45 0.81
C ASN A 102 7.60 2.94 -0.55
N ALA A 103 6.73 3.05 -1.56
CA ALA A 103 7.12 3.62 -2.85
C ALA A 103 7.55 5.09 -2.71
N LEU A 104 6.81 5.89 -1.95
CA LEU A 104 7.16 7.29 -1.67
C LEU A 104 8.47 7.41 -0.87
N LEU A 105 8.66 6.58 0.16
CA LEU A 105 9.89 6.54 0.94
C LEU A 105 11.09 6.13 0.08
N ASN A 106 10.94 5.12 -0.78
CA ASN A 106 11.99 4.68 -1.70
C ASN A 106 12.36 5.78 -2.70
N MET A 107 11.39 6.56 -3.17
CA MET A 107 11.68 7.72 -4.03
C MET A 107 12.58 8.74 -3.31
N ILE A 108 12.35 8.97 -2.02
CA ILE A 108 13.17 9.87 -1.20
C ILE A 108 14.56 9.26 -0.97
N HIS A 109 14.64 7.99 -0.57
CA HIS A 109 15.91 7.31 -0.27
C HIS A 109 16.84 7.21 -1.46
N THR A 110 16.30 7.00 -2.66
CA THR A 110 17.10 6.93 -3.88
C THR A 110 17.51 8.30 -4.41
N GLY A 111 17.05 9.38 -3.80
CA GLY A 111 17.26 10.73 -4.29
C GLY A 111 16.62 10.98 -5.65
N THR A 112 15.62 10.18 -6.02
CA THR A 112 14.91 10.34 -7.29
C THR A 112 14.23 11.71 -7.32
N LYS A 113 14.57 12.51 -8.32
CA LYS A 113 13.96 13.84 -8.48
C LYS A 113 12.48 13.69 -8.78
N LYS A 114 11.67 14.48 -8.06
CA LYS A 114 10.25 14.60 -8.32
C LYS A 114 10.03 15.06 -9.77
N ALA A 115 9.22 14.32 -10.53
CA ALA A 115 8.76 14.74 -11.83
C ALA A 115 7.60 15.73 -11.71
N SER A 116 7.40 16.57 -12.73
CA SER A 116 6.29 17.53 -12.76
C SER A 116 4.94 16.86 -12.88
N ASN A 117 4.89 15.69 -13.50
CA ASN A 117 3.67 14.97 -13.82
C ASN A 117 3.82 13.47 -13.46
N MET A 118 3.51 13.14 -12.20
CA MET A 118 3.67 11.77 -11.68
C MET A 118 2.35 11.01 -11.65
N GLY A 119 2.45 9.72 -11.96
CA GLY A 119 1.41 8.73 -11.74
C GLY A 119 1.83 7.66 -10.76
N ILE A 120 0.86 7.03 -10.11
CA ILE A 120 1.04 5.82 -9.29
C ILE A 120 0.04 4.76 -9.71
N ILE A 121 0.48 3.52 -9.80
CA ILE A 121 -0.41 2.37 -9.92
C ILE A 121 -0.21 1.43 -8.74
N CYS A 122 -1.32 0.99 -8.14
CA CYS A 122 -1.36 0.12 -6.98
C CYS A 122 -2.13 -1.17 -7.32
N THR A 123 -1.74 -2.29 -6.75
CA THR A 123 -2.52 -3.53 -6.90
C THR A 123 -3.84 -3.49 -6.14
N LEU A 124 -3.93 -2.66 -5.08
CA LEU A 124 -5.12 -2.44 -4.28
C LEU A 124 -5.45 -0.94 -4.23
N GLU A 125 -6.74 -0.60 -4.16
CA GLU A 125 -7.21 0.78 -4.00
C GLU A 125 -6.59 1.43 -2.75
N PRO A 126 -5.98 2.63 -2.87
CA PRO A 126 -5.35 3.30 -1.74
C PRO A 126 -6.32 3.62 -0.61
N CYS A 127 -5.91 3.37 0.63
CA CYS A 127 -6.65 3.83 1.80
C CYS A 127 -6.54 5.36 1.96
N LEU A 128 -7.37 5.96 2.82
CA LEU A 128 -7.38 7.41 3.03
C LEU A 128 -6.02 7.97 3.48
N ASN A 129 -5.27 7.23 4.30
CA ASN A 129 -3.95 7.67 4.75
C ASN A 129 -2.94 7.70 3.60
N CYS A 130 -2.95 6.68 2.73
CA CYS A 130 -2.14 6.66 1.52
C CYS A 130 -2.56 7.76 0.55
N ALA A 131 -3.86 8.00 0.37
CA ALA A 131 -4.36 9.06 -0.50
C ALA A 131 -3.85 10.45 -0.08
N LYS A 132 -3.82 10.75 1.22
CA LYS A 132 -3.24 12.01 1.74
C LYS A 132 -1.77 12.17 1.33
N LEU A 133 -0.98 11.11 1.45
CA LEU A 133 0.44 11.13 1.11
C LEU A 133 0.65 11.25 -0.40
N ILE A 134 -0.13 10.54 -1.20
CA ILE A 134 -0.13 10.62 -2.67
C ILE A 134 -0.40 12.05 -3.14
N ILE A 135 -1.45 12.69 -2.59
CA ILE A 135 -1.78 14.08 -2.88
C ILE A 135 -0.63 15.02 -2.44
N GLY A 136 -0.12 14.83 -1.21
CA GLY A 136 0.98 15.64 -0.66
C GLY A 136 2.27 15.51 -1.46
N ALA A 137 2.54 14.36 -2.04
CA ALA A 137 3.66 14.14 -2.96
C ALA A 137 3.47 14.82 -4.32
N GLY A 138 2.27 15.27 -4.64
CA GLY A 138 1.93 15.95 -5.89
C GLY A 138 1.70 14.98 -7.06
N ILE A 139 1.36 13.75 -6.78
CA ILE A 139 0.95 12.77 -7.80
C ILE A 139 -0.43 13.18 -8.35
N LYS A 140 -0.59 13.15 -9.67
CA LYS A 140 -1.77 13.63 -10.38
C LYS A 140 -2.68 12.53 -10.91
N HIS A 141 -2.15 11.32 -11.09
CA HIS A 141 -2.91 10.18 -11.58
C HIS A 141 -2.69 8.97 -10.67
N VAL A 142 -3.76 8.34 -10.28
CA VAL A 142 -3.80 7.13 -9.46
C VAL A 142 -4.56 6.05 -10.21
N TRP A 143 -3.95 4.88 -10.37
CA TRP A 143 -4.62 3.67 -10.86
C TRP A 143 -4.57 2.60 -9.79
N TYR A 144 -5.60 1.78 -9.70
CA TYR A 144 -5.64 0.60 -8.83
C TYR A 144 -6.32 -0.57 -9.53
N MET A 145 -5.95 -1.81 -9.19
CA MET A 145 -6.46 -3.01 -9.84
C MET A 145 -7.66 -3.62 -9.12
N GLU A 146 -7.63 -3.64 -7.79
CA GLU A 146 -8.70 -4.18 -6.95
C GLU A 146 -9.26 -3.10 -6.04
N LYS A 147 -10.57 -3.10 -5.83
CA LYS A 147 -11.21 -2.23 -4.83
C LYS A 147 -10.86 -2.65 -3.42
N TYR A 148 -10.79 -1.67 -2.54
CA TYR A 148 -10.63 -1.90 -1.12
C TYR A 148 -11.99 -2.10 -0.45
N ASP A 149 -12.37 -3.37 -0.19
CA ASP A 149 -13.71 -3.76 0.30
C ASP A 149 -14.13 -3.14 1.64
N ARG A 150 -13.18 -2.56 2.39
CA ARG A 150 -13.40 -1.95 3.69
C ARG A 150 -13.44 -0.42 3.65
N ALA A 151 -13.41 0.18 2.48
CA ALA A 151 -13.49 1.63 2.35
C ALA A 151 -14.84 2.12 2.87
N THR A 152 -14.80 2.96 3.90
CA THR A 152 -15.99 3.63 4.47
C THR A 152 -16.30 4.94 3.76
N TYR A 153 -15.53 5.31 2.73
CA TYR A 153 -15.62 6.56 1.98
C TYR A 153 -15.29 6.32 0.51
N ASP A 154 -15.81 7.17 -0.33
CA ASP A 154 -15.51 7.18 -1.76
C ASP A 154 -14.14 7.83 -2.00
N ILE A 155 -13.12 7.00 -2.21
CA ILE A 155 -11.74 7.44 -2.43
C ILE A 155 -11.59 8.22 -3.74
N LYS A 156 -12.38 7.89 -4.76
CA LYS A 156 -12.36 8.62 -6.05
C LYS A 156 -12.84 10.06 -5.85
N GLN A 157 -13.91 10.24 -5.08
CA GLN A 157 -14.41 11.57 -4.73
C GLN A 157 -13.37 12.35 -3.90
N TYR A 158 -12.64 11.68 -3.01
CA TYR A 158 -11.58 12.30 -2.22
C TYR A 158 -10.44 12.82 -3.09
N PHE A 159 -9.93 12.00 -4.01
CA PHE A 159 -8.92 12.41 -4.98
C PHE A 159 -9.39 13.54 -5.91
N LYS A 160 -10.64 13.46 -6.39
CA LYS A 160 -11.23 14.48 -7.26
C LYS A 160 -11.24 15.87 -6.61
N ARG A 161 -11.47 15.98 -5.29
CA ARG A 161 -11.42 17.25 -4.56
C ARG A 161 -10.02 17.88 -4.51
N ALA A 162 -8.99 17.11 -4.78
CA ALA A 162 -7.59 17.54 -4.82
C ALA A 162 -7.05 17.65 -6.26
N ASP A 163 -7.92 17.64 -7.27
CA ASP A 163 -7.57 17.63 -8.69
C ASP A 163 -6.61 16.48 -9.07
N VAL A 164 -6.87 15.30 -8.49
CA VAL A 164 -6.17 14.05 -8.79
C VAL A 164 -7.15 13.09 -9.47
N ILE A 165 -6.75 12.55 -10.61
CA ILE A 165 -7.51 11.53 -11.34
C ILE A 165 -7.28 10.18 -10.67
N CYS A 166 -8.36 9.47 -10.32
CA CYS A 166 -8.29 8.15 -9.72
C CYS A 166 -9.19 7.17 -10.49
N GLU A 167 -8.59 6.15 -11.09
CA GLU A 167 -9.25 5.22 -11.99
C GLU A 167 -8.94 3.77 -11.64
N GLU A 168 -9.92 2.89 -11.85
CA GLU A 168 -9.70 1.45 -11.81
C GLU A 168 -8.98 1.00 -13.08
N PHE A 169 -7.87 0.27 -12.92
CA PHE A 169 -7.17 -0.32 -14.04
C PHE A 169 -7.85 -1.62 -14.44
N VAL A 170 -8.33 -1.70 -15.68
CA VAL A 170 -9.01 -2.88 -16.23
C VAL A 170 -8.10 -3.51 -17.28
N TRP A 171 -7.86 -4.82 -17.15
CA TRP A 171 -7.13 -5.62 -18.14
C TRP A 171 -7.98 -5.74 -19.42
N GLN A 172 -7.37 -5.42 -20.56
CA GLN A 172 -7.99 -5.55 -21.90
C GLN A 172 -7.44 -6.76 -22.63
#